data_450e503388bf1d35bf3ed189b327462f
#
_entry.id   450e503388bf1d35bf3ed189b327462f
#
_cell.length_a   1.000
_cell.length_b   1.000
_cell.length_c   1.000
_cell.angle_alpha   90.00
_cell.angle_beta   90.00
_cell.angle_gamma   90.00
#
_symmetry.space_group_name_H-M   'P 1'
#
loop_
_entity.id
_entity.type
_entity.pdbx_description
1 polymer ?
#
loop_
_entity_poly.entity_id
_entity_poly.type
_entity_poly.pdbx_seq_one_letter_code
_entity_poly.pdbx_strand_id
1 'polypeptide(L)'
;NMTLLVFKALWGMSGGLEQQLEQIAAAGYDGVEAWAEGIMLQPGAFRRLVDSFHLKLVIAGPITLPAEIEPTLKHYAAFEPLKINIHSGRDSLTHDEGCAFFEQALKTEVAIGLPVSHETHRGRLLFTPWDTAFYLRQFPQLHITADYSHWVNVCERLPDDQHEALALANSRATHIHGRVGYEEGPQVPDPRAPEYAPHVAWHEQQWRDIKSARLAA
;
A
#
# COMPACT_ATOMS: atom_id res chain seq x y z
N ASN A 1 -16.83 12.95 10.16
CA ASN A 1 -15.58 13.64 9.79
C ASN A 1 -14.49 12.60 9.57
N MET A 2 -13.95 12.54 8.36
CA MET A 2 -12.78 11.70 8.03
C MET A 2 -11.52 12.42 8.53
N THR A 3 -10.66 11.70 9.24
CA THR A 3 -9.31 12.18 9.60
C THR A 3 -8.31 11.57 8.65
N LEU A 4 -7.50 12.40 7.98
CA LEU A 4 -6.35 11.95 7.22
C LEU A 4 -5.18 11.75 8.17
N LEU A 5 -4.57 10.56 8.13
CA LEU A 5 -3.33 10.26 8.84
C LEU A 5 -2.18 10.18 7.83
N VAL A 6 -1.06 10.77 8.19
CA VAL A 6 0.13 10.82 7.33
C VAL A 6 1.23 9.96 7.94
N PHE A 7 1.71 8.97 7.19
CA PHE A 7 2.75 8.04 7.62
C PHE A 7 4.04 8.27 6.83
N LYS A 8 5.18 8.06 7.48
CA LYS A 8 6.48 8.02 6.81
C LYS A 8 6.94 6.57 6.72
N ALA A 9 7.27 6.12 5.51
CA ALA A 9 7.90 4.81 5.34
C ALA A 9 9.35 4.83 5.84
N LEU A 10 9.80 3.76 6.49
CA LEU A 10 11.18 3.62 6.96
C LEU A 10 12.18 3.45 5.82
N TRP A 11 11.76 2.84 4.71
CA TRP A 11 12.67 2.65 3.59
C TRP A 11 13.19 4.00 3.05
N GLY A 12 14.46 4.01 2.66
CA GLY A 12 15.13 5.23 2.19
C GLY A 12 15.59 6.17 3.30
N MET A 13 15.31 5.86 4.58
CA MET A 13 15.89 6.57 5.72
C MET A 13 17.25 5.98 6.10
N SER A 14 18.12 6.81 6.68
CA SER A 14 19.43 6.41 7.19
C SER A 14 19.50 6.58 8.70
N GLY A 15 20.48 5.93 9.33
CA GLY A 15 20.65 5.94 10.78
C GLY A 15 19.98 4.76 11.48
N GLY A 16 20.11 4.70 12.81
CA GLY A 16 19.47 3.67 13.63
C GLY A 16 17.95 3.83 13.71
N LEU A 17 17.25 2.75 14.01
CA LEU A 17 15.78 2.73 14.06
C LEU A 17 15.21 3.81 14.99
N GLU A 18 15.75 3.92 16.19
CA GLU A 18 15.29 4.92 17.17
C GLU A 18 15.45 6.36 16.65
N GLN A 19 16.60 6.68 16.02
CA GLN A 19 16.84 7.96 15.37
C GLN A 19 15.86 8.24 14.23
N GLN A 20 15.52 7.21 13.42
CA GLN A 20 14.54 7.34 12.36
C GLN A 20 13.14 7.65 12.90
N LEU A 21 12.71 6.97 13.96
CA LEU A 21 11.42 7.21 14.62
C LEU A 21 11.36 8.61 15.25
N GLU A 22 12.45 9.06 15.89
CA GLU A 22 12.56 10.41 16.42
C GLU A 22 12.40 11.47 15.31
N GLN A 23 13.07 11.30 14.18
CA GLN A 23 12.95 12.19 13.02
C GLN A 23 11.54 12.23 12.46
N ILE A 24 10.85 11.08 12.37
CA ILE A 24 9.47 10.97 11.91
C ILE A 24 8.53 11.74 12.85
N ALA A 25 8.67 11.52 14.16
CA ALA A 25 7.86 12.19 15.16
C ALA A 25 8.11 13.71 15.15
N ALA A 26 9.38 14.13 15.12
CA ALA A 26 9.76 15.54 15.06
C ALA A 26 9.28 16.25 13.79
N ALA A 27 9.16 15.53 12.67
CA ALA A 27 8.61 16.05 11.42
C ALA A 27 7.08 16.16 11.41
N GLY A 28 6.39 15.70 12.46
CA GLY A 28 4.95 15.85 12.62
C GLY A 28 4.12 14.79 11.88
N TYR A 29 4.69 13.65 11.51
CA TYR A 29 3.94 12.53 10.97
C TYR A 29 3.09 11.86 12.07
N ASP A 30 1.92 11.34 11.68
CA ASP A 30 1.04 10.59 12.58
C ASP A 30 1.53 9.18 12.88
N GLY A 31 2.37 8.63 12.01
CA GLY A 31 2.85 7.27 12.14
C GLY A 31 3.97 6.89 11.19
N VAL A 32 4.35 5.62 11.30
CA VAL A 32 5.40 4.98 10.50
C VAL A 32 4.83 3.79 9.76
N GLU A 33 5.26 3.59 8.51
CA GLU A 33 5.05 2.35 7.77
C GLU A 33 6.37 1.59 7.71
N ALA A 34 6.34 0.34 8.18
CA ALA A 34 7.52 -0.49 8.31
C ALA A 34 7.37 -1.80 7.52
N TRP A 35 8.43 -2.17 6.81
CA TRP A 35 8.55 -3.45 6.13
C TRP A 35 8.91 -4.54 7.13
N ALA A 36 8.02 -5.52 7.32
CA ALA A 36 8.12 -6.50 8.41
C ALA A 36 9.43 -7.27 8.40
N GLU A 37 9.89 -7.72 7.23
CA GLU A 37 11.13 -8.48 7.08
C GLU A 37 12.39 -7.67 7.41
N GLY A 38 12.30 -6.36 7.46
CA GLY A 38 13.39 -5.46 7.86
C GLY A 38 13.45 -5.19 9.36
N ILE A 39 12.45 -5.64 10.13
CA ILE A 39 12.39 -5.40 11.57
C ILE A 39 13.15 -6.48 12.31
N MET A 40 14.27 -6.11 12.92
CA MET A 40 15.12 -7.02 13.70
C MET A 40 14.65 -7.25 15.13
N LEU A 41 13.71 -6.44 15.61
CA LEU A 41 13.14 -6.57 16.95
C LEU A 41 11.95 -7.53 16.96
N GLN A 42 11.72 -8.18 18.10
CA GLN A 42 10.48 -8.92 18.31
C GLN A 42 9.28 -7.98 18.21
N PRO A 43 8.11 -8.44 17.69
CA PRO A 43 6.94 -7.59 17.44
C PRO A 43 6.56 -6.67 18.61
N GLY A 44 6.42 -7.21 19.82
CA GLY A 44 6.07 -6.41 20.98
C GLY A 44 7.13 -5.40 21.40
N ALA A 45 8.42 -5.69 21.15
CA ALA A 45 9.49 -4.73 21.42
C ALA A 45 9.48 -3.58 20.42
N PHE A 46 9.26 -3.90 19.13
CA PHE A 46 9.10 -2.89 18.08
C PHE A 46 7.87 -2.02 18.34
N ARG A 47 6.72 -2.63 18.70
CA ARG A 47 5.50 -1.88 19.03
C ARG A 47 5.75 -0.87 20.16
N ARG A 48 6.34 -1.30 21.28
CA ARG A 48 6.67 -0.40 22.39
C ARG A 48 7.61 0.74 21.99
N LEU A 49 8.59 0.46 21.14
CA LEU A 49 9.49 1.50 20.63
C LEU A 49 8.74 2.54 19.80
N VAL A 50 7.85 2.11 18.89
CA VAL A 50 7.02 3.02 18.09
C VAL A 50 6.08 3.84 19.00
N ASP A 51 5.49 3.20 20.02
CA ASP A 51 4.61 3.87 21.00
C ASP A 51 5.34 4.93 21.82
N SER A 52 6.63 4.72 22.14
CA SER A 52 7.43 5.68 22.90
C SER A 52 7.62 7.02 22.16
N PHE A 53 7.45 7.02 20.85
CA PHE A 53 7.44 8.23 19.99
C PHE A 53 6.02 8.72 19.66
N HIS A 54 4.98 8.13 20.27
CA HIS A 54 3.57 8.45 20.02
C HIS A 54 3.13 8.27 18.56
N LEU A 55 3.78 7.37 17.83
CA LEU A 55 3.50 7.09 16.43
C LEU A 55 2.54 5.91 16.28
N LYS A 56 1.65 6.01 15.28
CA LYS A 56 0.87 4.88 14.79
C LYS A 56 1.74 3.98 13.89
N LEU A 57 1.33 2.74 13.72
CA LEU A 57 2.08 1.75 12.95
C LEU A 57 1.23 1.16 11.81
N VAL A 58 1.78 1.16 10.61
CA VAL A 58 1.37 0.31 9.49
C VAL A 58 2.49 -0.71 9.25
N ILE A 59 2.13 -1.99 9.17
CA ILE A 59 3.07 -3.05 8.78
C ILE A 59 2.83 -3.41 7.33
N ALA A 60 3.90 -3.48 6.55
CA ALA A 60 3.88 -3.89 5.15
C ALA A 60 4.79 -5.10 4.91
N GLY A 61 4.47 -5.90 3.91
CA GLY A 61 5.32 -6.99 3.48
C GLY A 61 4.71 -7.86 2.39
N PRO A 62 5.49 -8.78 1.81
CA PRO A 62 5.05 -9.63 0.73
C PRO A 62 4.36 -10.89 1.25
N ILE A 63 3.35 -11.35 0.51
CA ILE A 63 2.80 -12.70 0.60
C ILE A 63 2.71 -13.25 -0.81
N THR A 64 3.57 -14.18 -1.14
CA THR A 64 3.72 -14.66 -2.53
C THR A 64 2.85 -15.89 -2.81
N LEU A 65 2.80 -16.84 -1.88
CA LEU A 65 2.07 -18.10 -2.05
C LEU A 65 0.86 -18.17 -1.13
N PRO A 66 -0.23 -18.82 -1.54
CA PRO A 66 -1.41 -19.02 -0.68
C PRO A 66 -1.09 -19.65 0.69
N ALA A 67 -0.16 -20.61 0.73
CA ALA A 67 0.25 -21.26 1.99
C ALA A 67 0.92 -20.30 3.00
N GLU A 68 1.44 -19.16 2.54
CA GLU A 68 2.08 -18.15 3.38
C GLU A 68 1.08 -17.17 4.01
N ILE A 69 -0.17 -17.11 3.50
CA ILE A 69 -1.14 -16.07 3.87
C ILE A 69 -1.42 -16.09 5.37
N GLU A 70 -1.85 -17.23 5.89
CA GLU A 70 -2.25 -17.31 7.31
C GLU A 70 -1.07 -17.09 8.27
N PRO A 71 0.08 -17.78 8.13
CA PRO A 71 1.21 -17.57 9.05
C PRO A 71 1.77 -16.16 8.95
N THR A 72 1.85 -15.57 7.76
CA THR A 72 2.41 -14.22 7.57
C THR A 72 1.47 -13.16 8.13
N LEU A 73 0.17 -13.23 7.87
CA LEU A 73 -0.80 -12.28 8.43
C LEU A 73 -0.85 -12.35 9.96
N LYS A 74 -0.77 -13.55 10.55
CA LYS A 74 -0.66 -13.71 12.01
C LYS A 74 0.63 -13.09 12.54
N HIS A 75 1.74 -13.26 11.83
CA HIS A 75 3.01 -12.63 12.22
C HIS A 75 2.91 -11.09 12.14
N TYR A 76 2.35 -10.54 11.08
CA TYR A 76 2.17 -9.08 10.95
C TYR A 76 1.21 -8.53 12.01
N ALA A 77 0.15 -9.26 12.31
CA ALA A 77 -0.79 -8.89 13.37
C ALA A 77 -0.15 -8.84 14.78
N ALA A 78 0.91 -9.64 15.03
CA ALA A 78 1.63 -9.63 16.30
C ALA A 78 2.34 -8.29 16.60
N PHE A 79 2.55 -7.43 15.58
CA PHE A 79 3.04 -6.06 15.77
C PHE A 79 1.95 -5.09 16.26
N GLU A 80 0.71 -5.53 16.38
CA GLU A 80 -0.46 -4.71 16.75
C GLU A 80 -0.57 -3.42 15.89
N PRO A 81 -0.48 -3.52 14.56
CA PRO A 81 -0.55 -2.36 13.70
C PRO A 81 -1.96 -1.81 13.61
N LEU A 82 -2.08 -0.52 13.25
CA LEU A 82 -3.34 0.07 12.84
C LEU A 82 -3.88 -0.57 11.55
N LYS A 83 -2.98 -1.02 10.68
CA LYS A 83 -3.29 -1.60 9.37
C LYS A 83 -2.13 -2.45 8.86
N ILE A 84 -2.47 -3.45 8.04
CA ILE A 84 -1.52 -4.26 7.29
C ILE A 84 -1.63 -3.92 5.80
N ASN A 85 -0.49 -3.69 5.14
CA ASN A 85 -0.37 -3.51 3.69
C ASN A 85 0.38 -4.69 3.08
N ILE A 86 -0.21 -5.36 2.06
CA ILE A 86 0.34 -6.60 1.50
C ILE A 86 0.73 -6.40 0.03
N HIS A 87 1.94 -6.84 -0.32
CA HIS A 87 2.33 -7.10 -1.70
C HIS A 87 1.90 -8.50 -2.10
N SER A 88 0.77 -8.64 -2.80
CA SER A 88 0.03 -9.89 -2.98
C SER A 88 0.43 -10.67 -4.22
N GLY A 89 0.79 -11.94 -4.03
CA GLY A 89 1.03 -12.90 -5.10
C GLY A 89 2.17 -12.52 -6.05
N ARG A 90 2.03 -12.94 -7.30
CA ARG A 90 2.91 -12.62 -8.43
C ARG A 90 2.08 -12.24 -9.65
N ASP A 91 2.61 -11.38 -10.50
CA ASP A 91 2.02 -10.98 -11.79
C ASP A 91 1.96 -12.11 -12.82
N SER A 92 2.71 -13.18 -12.60
CA SER A 92 2.72 -14.37 -13.44
C SER A 92 1.61 -15.39 -13.11
N LEU A 93 0.83 -15.18 -12.05
CA LEU A 93 -0.31 -16.04 -11.73
C LEU A 93 -1.46 -15.81 -12.72
N THR A 94 -2.15 -16.91 -13.06
CA THR A 94 -3.41 -16.83 -13.80
C THR A 94 -4.50 -16.14 -12.97
N HIS A 95 -5.56 -15.66 -13.61
CA HIS A 95 -6.68 -15.07 -12.90
C HIS A 95 -7.33 -16.04 -11.89
N ASP A 96 -7.43 -17.33 -12.22
CA ASP A 96 -7.98 -18.35 -11.31
C ASP A 96 -7.09 -18.54 -10.07
N GLU A 97 -5.77 -18.61 -10.25
CA GLU A 97 -4.82 -18.65 -9.13
C GLU A 97 -4.86 -17.39 -8.27
N GLY A 98 -4.98 -16.22 -8.93
CA GLY A 98 -5.16 -14.94 -8.23
C GLY A 98 -6.46 -14.87 -7.45
N CYS A 99 -7.57 -15.38 -8.00
CA CYS A 99 -8.84 -15.48 -7.28
C CYS A 99 -8.71 -16.39 -6.06
N ALA A 100 -8.09 -17.56 -6.20
CA ALA A 100 -7.85 -18.47 -5.06
C ALA A 100 -6.97 -17.80 -3.97
N PHE A 101 -5.97 -17.01 -4.37
CA PHE A 101 -5.17 -16.22 -3.43
C PHE A 101 -6.04 -15.23 -2.64
N PHE A 102 -6.86 -14.41 -3.32
CA PHE A 102 -7.69 -13.41 -2.66
C PHE A 102 -8.80 -14.02 -1.81
N GLU A 103 -9.42 -15.14 -2.24
CA GLU A 103 -10.38 -15.87 -1.40
C GLU A 103 -9.78 -16.27 -0.06
N GLN A 104 -8.59 -16.84 -0.08
CA GLN A 104 -7.89 -17.24 1.15
C GLN A 104 -7.43 -16.02 1.97
N ALA A 105 -6.93 -14.97 1.33
CA ALA A 105 -6.50 -13.75 2.01
C ALA A 105 -7.66 -13.12 2.76
N LEU A 106 -8.78 -12.85 2.08
CA LEU A 106 -9.97 -12.23 2.67
C LEU A 106 -10.56 -13.04 3.82
N LYS A 107 -10.57 -14.39 3.71
CA LYS A 107 -10.99 -15.27 4.81
C LYS A 107 -10.08 -15.12 6.03
N THR A 108 -8.77 -15.02 5.81
CA THR A 108 -7.78 -14.87 6.90
C THR A 108 -7.87 -13.47 7.52
N GLU A 109 -8.08 -12.43 6.72
CA GLU A 109 -8.28 -11.04 7.19
C GLU A 109 -9.45 -10.93 8.16
N VAL A 110 -10.57 -11.55 7.83
CA VAL A 110 -11.73 -11.62 8.74
C VAL A 110 -11.33 -12.29 10.07
N ALA A 111 -10.55 -13.36 10.01
CA ALA A 111 -10.15 -14.11 11.19
C ALA A 111 -9.16 -13.33 12.10
N ILE A 112 -8.27 -12.52 11.53
CA ILE A 112 -7.34 -11.69 12.32
C ILE A 112 -7.98 -10.40 12.86
N GLY A 113 -9.07 -9.93 12.25
CA GLY A 113 -9.83 -8.77 12.71
C GLY A 113 -9.11 -7.41 12.59
N LEU A 114 -8.09 -7.31 11.74
CA LEU A 114 -7.37 -6.06 11.47
C LEU A 114 -7.66 -5.57 10.05
N PRO A 115 -7.64 -4.24 9.81
CA PRO A 115 -7.72 -3.70 8.47
C PRO A 115 -6.54 -4.15 7.62
N VAL A 116 -6.82 -4.74 6.46
CA VAL A 116 -5.80 -5.13 5.47
C VAL A 116 -6.08 -4.42 4.15
N SER A 117 -5.03 -4.09 3.42
CA SER A 117 -5.11 -3.64 2.03
C SER A 117 -4.02 -4.29 1.19
N HIS A 118 -4.34 -4.44 -0.10
CA HIS A 118 -3.45 -5.07 -1.08
C HIS A 118 -2.89 -3.99 -1.99
N GLU A 119 -1.56 -3.90 -2.06
CA GLU A 119 -0.90 -2.83 -2.79
C GLU A 119 -0.93 -3.06 -4.30
N THR A 120 -1.25 -2.00 -5.04
CA THR A 120 -1.01 -1.95 -6.48
C THR A 120 0.49 -1.84 -6.71
N HIS A 121 1.11 -2.92 -7.19
CA HIS A 121 2.56 -3.02 -7.26
C HIS A 121 3.02 -3.86 -8.45
N ARG A 122 4.06 -3.40 -9.17
CA ARG A 122 4.70 -4.17 -10.23
C ARG A 122 5.21 -5.51 -9.71
N GLY A 123 5.10 -6.57 -10.53
CA GLY A 123 5.49 -7.93 -10.15
C GLY A 123 4.54 -8.60 -9.15
N ARG A 124 3.35 -8.03 -8.91
CA ARG A 124 2.32 -8.53 -8.00
C ARG A 124 0.98 -8.69 -8.73
N LEU A 125 -0.02 -9.31 -8.10
CA LEU A 125 -1.34 -9.53 -8.72
C LEU A 125 -2.02 -8.24 -9.18
N LEU A 126 -1.85 -7.13 -8.45
CA LEU A 126 -2.46 -5.85 -8.76
C LEU A 126 -1.50 -4.92 -9.54
N PHE A 127 -0.86 -5.43 -10.60
CA PHE A 127 0.22 -4.72 -11.31
C PHE A 127 -0.26 -3.80 -12.43
N THR A 128 -1.53 -3.92 -12.87
CA THR A 128 -2.13 -3.04 -13.88
C THR A 128 -3.51 -2.58 -13.45
N PRO A 129 -4.04 -1.46 -14.00
CA PRO A 129 -5.40 -1.03 -13.74
C PRO A 129 -6.46 -2.09 -14.11
N TRP A 130 -6.32 -2.76 -15.26
CA TRP A 130 -7.30 -3.72 -15.76
C TRP A 130 -7.29 -5.04 -14.99
N ASP A 131 -6.13 -5.60 -14.63
CA ASP A 131 -6.06 -6.79 -13.78
C ASP A 131 -6.59 -6.48 -12.36
N THR A 132 -6.25 -5.31 -11.83
CA THR A 132 -6.81 -4.86 -10.54
C THR A 132 -8.33 -4.75 -10.60
N ALA A 133 -8.87 -4.14 -11.65
CA ALA A 133 -10.32 -4.02 -11.83
C ALA A 133 -11.01 -5.39 -11.97
N PHE A 134 -10.36 -6.38 -12.59
CA PHE A 134 -10.85 -7.75 -12.62
C PHE A 134 -11.07 -8.29 -11.21
N TYR A 135 -10.04 -8.27 -10.36
CA TYR A 135 -10.15 -8.77 -8.98
C TYR A 135 -11.12 -7.96 -8.11
N LEU A 136 -11.17 -6.64 -8.26
CA LEU A 136 -12.09 -5.79 -7.51
C LEU A 136 -13.57 -6.06 -7.86
N ARG A 137 -13.87 -6.50 -9.08
CA ARG A 137 -15.21 -6.92 -9.48
C ARG A 137 -15.56 -8.29 -8.90
N GLN A 138 -14.62 -9.22 -8.82
CA GLN A 138 -14.81 -10.54 -8.22
C GLN A 138 -14.98 -10.45 -6.69
N PHE A 139 -14.24 -9.54 -6.05
CA PHE A 139 -14.18 -9.41 -4.59
C PHE A 139 -14.59 -8.00 -4.13
N PRO A 140 -15.91 -7.75 -3.94
CA PRO A 140 -16.41 -6.45 -3.50
C PRO A 140 -15.82 -5.94 -2.18
N GLN A 141 -15.37 -6.83 -1.32
CA GLN A 141 -14.75 -6.51 -0.02
C GLN A 141 -13.24 -6.29 -0.08
N LEU A 142 -12.60 -6.49 -1.24
CA LEU A 142 -11.17 -6.28 -1.40
C LEU A 142 -10.83 -4.80 -1.34
N HIS A 143 -9.94 -4.41 -0.43
CA HIS A 143 -9.42 -3.05 -0.31
C HIS A 143 -7.98 -2.97 -0.82
N ILE A 144 -7.62 -1.83 -1.37
CA ILE A 144 -6.28 -1.62 -1.90
C ILE A 144 -5.51 -0.49 -1.21
N THR A 145 -4.19 -0.62 -1.24
CA THR A 145 -3.25 0.49 -1.11
C THR A 145 -2.92 0.98 -2.51
N ALA A 146 -3.26 2.23 -2.77
CA ALA A 146 -3.07 2.84 -4.09
C ALA A 146 -1.63 3.37 -4.21
N ASP A 147 -0.74 2.58 -4.78
CA ASP A 147 0.56 3.01 -5.30
C ASP A 147 0.51 2.97 -6.84
N TYR A 148 -0.05 3.99 -7.43
CA TYR A 148 -0.22 4.05 -8.88
C TYR A 148 1.07 4.40 -9.63
N SER A 149 2.14 4.71 -8.93
CA SER A 149 3.46 4.90 -9.52
C SER A 149 3.94 3.64 -10.24
N HIS A 150 3.59 2.46 -9.70
CA HIS A 150 3.88 1.19 -10.34
C HIS A 150 3.08 0.97 -11.62
N TRP A 151 1.83 1.42 -11.68
CA TRP A 151 1.02 1.31 -12.89
C TRP A 151 1.57 2.17 -14.03
N VAL A 152 1.99 3.40 -13.72
CA VAL A 152 2.62 4.28 -14.73
C VAL A 152 3.87 3.62 -15.32
N ASN A 153 4.71 3.03 -14.48
CA ASN A 153 5.91 2.33 -14.90
C ASN A 153 5.60 1.05 -15.71
N VAL A 154 4.66 0.21 -15.26
CA VAL A 154 4.29 -1.04 -15.96
C VAL A 154 3.59 -0.76 -17.30
N CYS A 155 2.73 0.26 -17.34
CA CYS A 155 2.01 0.65 -18.55
C CYS A 155 2.87 1.48 -19.51
N GLU A 156 4.04 1.92 -19.08
CA GLU A 156 4.93 2.83 -19.83
C GLU A 156 4.21 4.09 -20.32
N ARG A 157 3.21 4.56 -19.55
CA ARG A 157 2.42 5.76 -19.79
C ARG A 157 1.55 6.10 -18.58
N LEU A 158 1.02 7.30 -18.53
CA LEU A 158 -0.14 7.62 -17.69
C LEU A 158 -1.36 6.85 -18.22
N PRO A 159 -2.01 5.99 -17.41
CA PRO A 159 -3.11 5.14 -17.90
C PRO A 159 -4.46 5.91 -17.95
N ASP A 160 -4.49 7.06 -18.62
CA ASP A 160 -5.68 7.92 -18.73
C ASP A 160 -6.82 7.28 -19.51
N ASP A 161 -6.53 6.31 -20.35
CA ASP A 161 -7.49 5.49 -21.10
C ASP A 161 -8.28 4.50 -20.23
N GLN A 162 -7.91 4.34 -18.94
CA GLN A 162 -8.46 3.33 -18.03
C GLN A 162 -9.46 3.90 -17.01
N HIS A 163 -10.34 4.81 -17.45
CA HIS A 163 -11.24 5.58 -16.58
C HIS A 163 -12.09 4.71 -15.63
N GLU A 164 -12.70 3.62 -16.13
CA GLU A 164 -13.55 2.75 -15.31
C GLU A 164 -12.74 1.96 -14.27
N ALA A 165 -11.57 1.46 -14.68
CA ALA A 165 -10.68 0.73 -13.78
C ALA A 165 -10.13 1.65 -12.68
N LEU A 166 -9.72 2.87 -13.05
CA LEU A 166 -9.27 3.88 -12.09
C LEU A 166 -10.38 4.29 -11.13
N ALA A 167 -11.59 4.56 -11.62
CA ALA A 167 -12.72 4.92 -10.76
C ALA A 167 -13.06 3.80 -9.76
N LEU A 168 -13.05 2.53 -10.19
CA LEU A 168 -13.27 1.39 -9.32
C LEU A 168 -12.16 1.25 -8.28
N ALA A 169 -10.89 1.34 -8.68
CA ALA A 169 -9.75 1.27 -7.80
C ALA A 169 -9.78 2.41 -6.75
N ASN A 170 -10.05 3.64 -7.19
CA ASN A 170 -10.16 4.80 -6.31
C ASN A 170 -11.24 4.60 -5.23
N SER A 171 -12.38 3.97 -5.59
CA SER A 171 -13.46 3.67 -4.64
C SER A 171 -13.09 2.63 -3.59
N ARG A 172 -12.09 1.80 -3.86
CA ARG A 172 -11.63 0.70 -2.99
C ARG A 172 -10.33 1.00 -2.25
N ALA A 173 -9.68 2.13 -2.55
CA ALA A 173 -8.45 2.54 -1.89
C ALA A 173 -8.72 3.02 -0.47
N THR A 174 -8.01 2.44 0.50
CA THR A 174 -8.06 2.80 1.92
C THR A 174 -6.71 3.29 2.44
N HIS A 175 -5.69 3.25 1.60
CA HIS A 175 -4.35 3.75 1.85
C HIS A 175 -3.76 4.27 0.54
N ILE A 176 -2.90 5.27 0.62
CA ILE A 176 -2.23 5.88 -0.55
C ILE A 176 -0.74 5.89 -0.29
N HIS A 177 0.05 5.37 -1.22
CA HIS A 177 1.46 5.69 -1.29
C HIS A 177 1.64 6.94 -2.16
N GLY A 178 1.97 8.05 -1.51
CA GLY A 178 2.13 9.36 -2.15
C GLY A 178 3.45 9.46 -2.93
N ARG A 179 3.62 8.62 -3.93
CA ARG A 179 4.80 8.54 -4.78
C ARG A 179 4.43 8.81 -6.23
N VAL A 180 5.26 9.56 -6.95
CA VAL A 180 5.06 9.90 -8.36
C VAL A 180 5.93 8.99 -9.22
N GLY A 181 5.30 8.17 -10.04
CA GLY A 181 5.96 7.31 -11.03
C GLY A 181 6.03 7.96 -12.41
N TYR A 182 6.89 7.42 -13.26
CA TYR A 182 7.00 7.76 -14.66
C TYR A 182 7.33 6.48 -15.47
N GLU A 183 7.42 6.59 -16.77
CA GLU A 183 7.56 5.45 -17.67
C GLU A 183 8.79 4.59 -17.36
N GLU A 184 9.88 5.21 -16.91
CA GLU A 184 11.15 4.53 -16.63
C GLU A 184 11.29 4.04 -15.19
N GLY A 185 10.35 4.38 -14.29
CA GLY A 185 10.44 3.94 -12.90
C GLY A 185 9.27 4.34 -12.01
N PRO A 186 9.12 3.68 -10.85
CA PRO A 186 8.04 3.97 -9.92
C PRO A 186 8.28 5.23 -9.09
N GLN A 187 9.39 5.92 -9.30
CA GLN A 187 9.69 7.17 -8.61
C GLN A 187 10.50 8.10 -9.49
N VAL A 188 9.96 9.28 -9.76
CA VAL A 188 10.70 10.35 -10.43
C VAL A 188 11.88 10.83 -9.59
N PRO A 189 13.00 11.25 -10.20
CA PRO A 189 14.16 11.75 -9.45
C PRO A 189 13.87 12.96 -8.56
N ASP A 190 13.09 13.91 -9.09
CA ASP A 190 12.63 15.10 -8.35
C ASP A 190 11.23 15.50 -8.85
N PRO A 191 10.17 15.35 -8.04
CA PRO A 191 8.81 15.70 -8.46
C PRO A 191 8.61 17.21 -8.68
N ARG A 192 9.56 18.06 -8.28
CA ARG A 192 9.52 19.51 -8.52
C ARG A 192 10.10 19.90 -9.89
N ALA A 193 10.77 18.98 -10.56
CA ALA A 193 11.32 19.23 -11.88
C ALA A 193 10.20 19.37 -12.92
N PRO A 194 10.24 20.41 -13.79
CA PRO A 194 9.13 20.74 -14.68
C PRO A 194 8.77 19.64 -15.68
N GLU A 195 9.71 18.79 -16.06
CA GLU A 195 9.47 17.63 -16.94
C GLU A 195 8.51 16.60 -16.31
N TYR A 196 8.41 16.52 -14.99
CA TYR A 196 7.49 15.62 -14.28
C TYR A 196 6.17 16.26 -13.87
N ALA A 197 5.94 17.54 -14.18
CA ALA A 197 4.71 18.24 -13.82
C ALA A 197 3.41 17.51 -14.27
N PRO A 198 3.33 16.93 -15.48
CA PRO A 198 2.16 16.15 -15.89
C PRO A 198 1.96 14.89 -15.02
N HIS A 199 3.04 14.19 -14.65
CA HIS A 199 2.99 13.02 -13.78
C HIS A 199 2.52 13.37 -12.36
N VAL A 200 3.05 14.45 -11.80
CA VAL A 200 2.60 14.96 -10.49
C VAL A 200 1.13 15.30 -10.52
N ALA A 201 0.68 16.08 -11.51
CA ALA A 201 -0.71 16.49 -11.64
C ALA A 201 -1.67 15.29 -11.76
N TRP A 202 -1.29 14.27 -12.54
CA TRP A 202 -2.07 13.04 -12.68
C TRP A 202 -2.18 12.28 -11.36
N HIS A 203 -1.07 12.05 -10.64
CA HIS A 203 -1.10 11.36 -9.35
C HIS A 203 -1.93 12.13 -8.32
N GLU A 204 -1.75 13.45 -8.22
CA GLU A 204 -2.56 14.27 -7.33
C GLU A 204 -4.06 14.22 -7.65
N GLN A 205 -4.43 14.12 -8.92
CA GLN A 205 -5.83 13.94 -9.30
C GLN A 205 -6.37 12.62 -8.77
N GLN A 206 -5.63 11.50 -8.93
CA GLN A 206 -6.03 10.22 -8.40
C GLN A 206 -6.17 10.25 -6.86
N TRP A 207 -5.24 10.88 -6.15
CA TRP A 207 -5.34 11.03 -4.70
C TRP A 207 -6.55 11.86 -4.26
N ARG A 208 -6.89 12.92 -5.00
CA ARG A 208 -8.13 13.70 -4.79
C ARG A 208 -9.39 12.86 -5.00
N ASP A 209 -9.40 12.03 -6.03
CA ASP A 209 -10.54 11.17 -6.35
C ASP A 209 -10.73 10.09 -5.28
N ILE A 210 -9.65 9.46 -4.80
CA ILE A 210 -9.68 8.53 -3.67
C ILE A 210 -10.26 9.21 -2.43
N LYS A 211 -9.76 10.40 -2.08
CA LYS A 211 -10.27 11.17 -0.94
C LYS A 211 -11.76 11.47 -1.09
N SER A 212 -12.19 11.88 -2.27
CA SER A 212 -13.61 12.17 -2.55
C SER A 212 -14.48 10.93 -2.41
N ALA A 213 -14.04 9.79 -2.95
CA ALA A 213 -14.74 8.51 -2.81
C ALA A 213 -14.87 8.08 -1.34
N ARG A 214 -13.82 8.29 -0.53
CA ARG A 214 -13.83 7.98 0.92
C ARG A 214 -14.74 8.91 1.72
N LEU A 215 -14.91 10.15 1.30
CA LEU A 215 -15.83 11.10 1.96
C LEU A 215 -17.30 10.82 1.64
N ALA A 216 -17.57 10.16 0.51
CA ALA A 216 -18.92 9.82 0.06
C ALA A 216 -19.41 8.46 0.61
N ALA A 217 -18.52 7.60 1.11
CA ALA A 217 -18.83 6.28 1.68
C ALA A 217 -19.14 6.35 3.18
#